data_ae1b25a62cedd765b2a415e68e2f8018
#
_entry.id   ae1b25a62cedd765b2a415e68e2f8018
#
_cell.length_a   1.000
_cell.length_b   1.000
_cell.length_c   1.000
_cell.angle_alpha   90.00
_cell.angle_beta   90.00
_cell.angle_gamma   90.00
#
_symmetry.space_group_name_H-M   'P 1'
#
loop_
_entity.id
_entity.type
_entity.pdbx_description
1 polymer ?
#
loop_
_entity_poly.entity_id
_entity_poly.type
_entity_poly.pdbx_seq_one_letter_code
_entity_poly.pdbx_strand_id
1 'polypeptide(L)'
;MKMFLSVLLGVVGCYISYAQNGYIVSTASRQANTFVESPEKQFIDDHFKYYSLCDWTPGMKFMVIPERKDLVIPVFKSAENGKDVNSGELKNKIMEFLGTEVTDRGFVHFNFDCEGKLYYHEVKNITLEQYCLKPKAGIPTLAYLGDVDIAKDLLEGETLYMRTDKVRIDDPNSTSGYKEVHIGMNEKVTVIAVGVGSRAFPVKIVFSDVKGNTYYQPVAVSKTNCGMLDNDFIMEKKNKYFPNAFGFSDANAKKSQTLMEKYGKKPIYLKAETECIDDAGMTVKLPKYTQFVIKNIIVENGSQSVTLDLTATDGKLYRI
;
A
#
# COMPACT_ATOMS: atom_id res chain seq x y z
N MET A 1 18.21 -14.33 -51.87
CA MET A 1 18.86 -15.32 -50.98
C MET A 1 20.29 -14.97 -50.55
N LYS A 2 21.04 -14.12 -51.27
CA LYS A 2 22.40 -13.69 -50.88
C LYS A 2 22.47 -12.56 -49.84
N MET A 3 21.43 -11.79 -49.71
CA MET A 3 21.40 -10.63 -48.78
C MET A 3 21.12 -11.02 -47.32
N PHE A 4 20.42 -12.12 -47.08
CA PHE A 4 20.13 -12.63 -45.72
C PHE A 4 21.34 -13.31 -45.06
N LEU A 5 22.26 -13.86 -45.86
CA LEU A 5 23.46 -14.53 -45.36
C LEU A 5 24.50 -13.52 -44.83
N SER A 6 24.55 -12.32 -45.43
CA SER A 6 25.49 -11.27 -45.01
C SER A 6 25.12 -10.63 -43.66
N VAL A 7 23.82 -10.54 -43.35
CA VAL A 7 23.34 -10.01 -42.06
C VAL A 7 23.58 -11.01 -40.91
N LEU A 8 23.43 -12.30 -41.20
CA LEU A 8 23.69 -13.35 -40.21
C LEU A 8 25.17 -13.46 -39.83
N LEU A 9 26.05 -13.28 -40.79
CA LEU A 9 27.52 -13.27 -40.57
C LEU A 9 27.99 -12.03 -39.83
N GLY A 10 27.31 -10.87 -40.03
CA GLY A 10 27.61 -9.64 -39.29
C GLY A 10 27.24 -9.72 -37.79
N VAL A 11 26.15 -10.39 -37.46
CA VAL A 11 25.73 -10.58 -36.07
C VAL A 11 26.64 -11.57 -35.33
N VAL A 12 27.07 -12.64 -35.99
CA VAL A 12 28.01 -13.62 -35.43
C VAL A 12 29.41 -13.00 -35.28
N GLY A 13 29.85 -12.14 -36.23
CA GLY A 13 31.12 -11.44 -36.11
C GLY A 13 31.22 -10.47 -34.93
N CYS A 14 30.13 -9.79 -34.58
CA CYS A 14 30.07 -8.93 -33.38
C CYS A 14 30.17 -9.71 -32.08
N TYR A 15 29.67 -10.95 -32.04
CA TYR A 15 29.79 -11.79 -30.82
C TYR A 15 31.20 -12.32 -30.59
N ILE A 16 31.97 -12.57 -31.68
CA ILE A 16 33.34 -13.10 -31.58
C ILE A 16 34.33 -11.99 -31.17
N SER A 17 34.11 -10.72 -31.58
CA SER A 17 35.00 -9.62 -31.20
C SER A 17 34.88 -9.20 -29.73
N TYR A 18 33.77 -9.46 -29.09
CA TYR A 18 33.62 -9.24 -27.63
C TYR A 18 34.27 -10.33 -26.77
N ALA A 19 34.50 -11.51 -27.29
CA ALA A 19 35.16 -12.60 -26.56
C ALA A 19 36.68 -12.42 -26.46
N GLN A 20 37.31 -11.55 -27.25
CA GLN A 20 38.75 -11.33 -27.25
C GLN A 20 39.26 -10.35 -26.19
N ASN A 21 38.37 -9.60 -25.52
CA ASN A 21 38.78 -8.59 -24.50
C ASN A 21 38.68 -9.06 -23.05
N GLY A 22 38.64 -10.36 -22.79
CA GLY A 22 38.74 -10.88 -21.41
C GLY A 22 37.59 -10.48 -20.45
N TYR A 23 36.57 -9.79 -20.91
CA TYR A 23 35.36 -9.56 -20.17
C TYR A 23 34.42 -10.73 -20.40
N ILE A 24 34.39 -11.67 -19.46
CA ILE A 24 33.27 -12.55 -19.31
C ILE A 24 32.09 -11.67 -18.87
N VAL A 25 31.36 -11.12 -19.82
CA VAL A 25 29.99 -10.74 -19.55
C VAL A 25 29.28 -12.05 -19.30
N SER A 26 29.19 -12.46 -18.02
CA SER A 26 28.18 -13.45 -17.68
C SER A 26 26.88 -12.86 -18.22
N THR A 27 26.36 -13.42 -19.27
CA THR A 27 24.94 -13.32 -19.58
C THR A 27 24.29 -13.96 -18.36
N ALA A 28 24.13 -13.17 -17.30
CA ALA A 28 23.15 -13.45 -16.32
C ALA A 28 21.88 -13.56 -17.16
N SER A 29 21.45 -14.81 -17.39
CA SER A 29 20.11 -15.04 -17.86
C SER A 29 19.29 -14.15 -16.95
N ARG A 30 18.65 -13.11 -17.49
CA ARG A 30 17.57 -12.46 -16.80
C ARG A 30 16.59 -13.60 -16.59
N GLN A 31 16.71 -14.26 -15.46
CA GLN A 31 15.57 -14.97 -14.90
C GLN A 31 14.50 -13.88 -14.97
N ALA A 32 13.51 -14.13 -15.80
CA ALA A 32 12.30 -13.34 -15.76
C ALA A 32 12.00 -13.29 -14.26
N ASN A 33 12.21 -12.11 -13.64
CA ASN A 33 11.80 -11.91 -12.29
C ASN A 33 10.31 -12.18 -12.35
N THR A 34 9.90 -13.38 -11.99
CA THR A 34 8.53 -13.67 -11.64
C THR A 34 8.31 -12.71 -10.50
N PHE A 35 7.60 -11.65 -10.79
CA PHE A 35 7.27 -10.61 -9.84
C PHE A 35 6.38 -11.30 -8.81
N VAL A 36 6.99 -11.77 -7.74
CA VAL A 36 6.25 -12.35 -6.63
C VAL A 36 5.58 -11.16 -5.97
N GLU A 37 4.28 -11.06 -6.16
CA GLU A 37 3.47 -10.03 -5.51
C GLU A 37 3.67 -10.11 -4.00
N SER A 38 3.66 -8.95 -3.32
CA SER A 38 3.78 -8.95 -1.87
C SER A 38 2.56 -9.65 -1.25
N PRO A 39 2.72 -10.31 -0.09
CA PRO A 39 1.59 -10.90 0.64
C PRO A 39 0.46 -9.90 0.89
N GLU A 40 0.81 -8.64 1.11
CA GLU A 40 -0.15 -7.55 1.33
C GLU A 40 -0.95 -7.23 0.07
N LYS A 41 -0.31 -7.27 -1.10
CA LYS A 41 -1.01 -7.06 -2.37
C LYS A 41 -1.90 -8.27 -2.69
N GLN A 42 -1.40 -9.47 -2.50
CA GLN A 42 -2.18 -10.70 -2.67
C GLN A 42 -3.41 -10.69 -1.74
N PHE A 43 -3.25 -10.29 -0.47
CA PHE A 43 -4.35 -10.11 0.47
C PHE A 43 -5.44 -9.17 -0.08
N ILE A 44 -5.05 -8.04 -0.68
CA ILE A 44 -6.01 -7.12 -1.30
C ILE A 44 -6.72 -7.78 -2.48
N ASP A 45 -5.99 -8.43 -3.37
CA ASP A 45 -6.54 -9.04 -4.58
C ASP A 45 -7.45 -10.25 -4.26
N ASP A 46 -7.17 -10.98 -3.19
CA ASP A 46 -7.96 -12.14 -2.75
C ASP A 46 -9.28 -11.75 -2.06
N HIS A 47 -9.31 -10.64 -1.34
CA HIS A 47 -10.43 -10.31 -0.45
C HIS A 47 -11.25 -9.09 -0.89
N PHE A 48 -10.68 -8.14 -1.65
CA PHE A 48 -11.35 -6.91 -2.00
C PHE A 48 -11.58 -6.81 -3.51
N LYS A 49 -12.82 -6.62 -3.90
CA LYS A 49 -13.20 -6.43 -5.30
C LYS A 49 -13.27 -4.95 -5.64
N TYR A 50 -12.96 -4.65 -6.89
CA TYR A 50 -13.26 -3.34 -7.45
C TYR A 50 -14.69 -3.34 -8.00
N TYR A 51 -15.49 -2.37 -7.54
CA TYR A 51 -16.82 -2.10 -8.05
C TYR A 51 -16.85 -0.71 -8.69
N SER A 52 -17.07 -0.64 -10.00
CA SER A 52 -17.45 0.60 -10.66
C SER A 52 -18.92 0.90 -10.36
N LEU A 53 -19.38 2.12 -10.69
CA LEU A 53 -20.82 2.46 -10.56
C LEU A 53 -21.73 1.49 -11.29
N CYS A 54 -21.24 0.88 -12.39
CA CYS A 54 -22.02 -0.06 -13.20
C CYS A 54 -22.14 -1.46 -12.57
N ASP A 55 -21.26 -1.76 -11.60
CA ASP A 55 -21.23 -3.05 -10.91
C ASP A 55 -22.04 -3.02 -9.61
N TRP A 56 -22.57 -1.86 -9.23
CA TRP A 56 -23.35 -1.76 -8.00
C TRP A 56 -24.66 -2.52 -8.11
N THR A 57 -24.95 -3.31 -7.10
CA THR A 57 -26.16 -4.13 -7.00
C THR A 57 -27.02 -3.67 -5.82
N PRO A 58 -28.36 -3.78 -5.94
CA PRO A 58 -29.27 -3.49 -4.84
C PRO A 58 -28.86 -4.23 -3.56
N GLY A 59 -28.99 -3.55 -2.42
CA GLY A 59 -28.56 -4.05 -1.12
C GLY A 59 -27.13 -3.64 -0.71
N MET A 60 -26.32 -3.11 -1.62
CA MET A 60 -25.01 -2.53 -1.26
C MET A 60 -25.21 -1.34 -0.32
N LYS A 61 -24.43 -1.30 0.77
CA LYS A 61 -24.53 -0.27 1.80
C LYS A 61 -23.32 0.64 1.78
N PHE A 62 -23.60 1.93 1.93
CA PHE A 62 -22.60 2.99 1.91
C PHE A 62 -22.81 3.92 3.09
N MET A 63 -21.74 4.46 3.67
CA MET A 63 -21.84 5.52 4.65
C MET A 63 -21.53 6.86 3.99
N VAL A 64 -22.35 7.87 4.27
CA VAL A 64 -22.07 9.25 3.87
C VAL A 64 -20.98 9.81 4.75
N ILE A 65 -19.79 10.01 4.18
CA ILE A 65 -18.63 10.53 4.91
C ILE A 65 -18.75 12.04 5.06
N PRO A 66 -18.53 12.56 6.28
CA PRO A 66 -18.48 14.00 6.51
C PRO A 66 -17.32 14.61 5.72
N GLU A 67 -17.62 15.44 4.75
CA GLU A 67 -16.64 16.29 4.10
C GLU A 67 -16.46 17.61 4.87
N ARG A 68 -15.32 18.25 4.64
CA ARG A 68 -15.09 19.62 5.12
C ARG A 68 -16.21 20.52 4.57
N LYS A 69 -16.65 21.48 5.38
CA LYS A 69 -17.76 22.40 5.06
C LYS A 69 -17.58 23.15 3.72
N ASP A 70 -16.34 23.28 3.26
CA ASP A 70 -15.94 23.98 2.03
C ASP A 70 -15.95 23.10 0.77
N LEU A 71 -16.16 21.79 0.91
CA LEU A 71 -16.16 20.81 -0.19
C LEU A 71 -17.52 20.10 -0.35
N VAL A 72 -18.60 20.71 0.13
CA VAL A 72 -19.93 20.15 0.01
C VAL A 72 -20.40 20.25 -1.43
N ILE A 73 -20.31 19.15 -2.14
CA ILE A 73 -21.03 18.97 -3.39
C ILE A 73 -22.39 18.38 -3.00
N PRO A 74 -23.50 19.04 -3.26
CA PRO A 74 -24.82 18.45 -3.12
C PRO A 74 -24.88 17.25 -4.08
N VAL A 75 -24.87 16.05 -3.52
CA VAL A 75 -24.75 14.82 -4.30
C VAL A 75 -26.08 14.14 -4.43
N PHE A 76 -26.99 14.39 -3.47
CA PHE A 76 -28.27 13.69 -3.37
C PHE A 76 -29.45 14.67 -3.46
N LYS A 77 -30.50 14.18 -4.07
CA LYS A 77 -31.82 14.82 -4.10
C LYS A 77 -32.83 13.95 -3.37
N SER A 78 -33.78 14.58 -2.70
CA SER A 78 -34.92 13.87 -2.12
C SER A 78 -35.84 13.37 -3.24
N ALA A 79 -36.23 12.09 -3.20
CA ALA A 79 -37.19 11.55 -4.16
C ALA A 79 -38.59 12.13 -4.00
N GLU A 80 -38.92 12.66 -2.82
CA GLU A 80 -40.23 13.24 -2.53
C GLU A 80 -40.49 14.56 -3.29
N ASN A 81 -39.47 15.41 -3.41
CA ASN A 81 -39.66 16.76 -3.93
C ASN A 81 -38.59 17.22 -4.94
N GLY A 82 -37.62 16.36 -5.27
CA GLY A 82 -36.55 16.62 -6.23
C GLY A 82 -35.53 17.69 -5.80
N LYS A 83 -35.60 18.14 -4.55
CA LYS A 83 -34.68 19.17 -4.04
C LYS A 83 -33.36 18.56 -3.57
N ASP A 84 -32.29 19.34 -3.73
CA ASP A 84 -30.99 18.99 -3.22
C ASP A 84 -31.05 18.83 -1.69
N VAL A 85 -30.41 17.79 -1.19
CA VAL A 85 -30.32 17.48 0.25
C VAL A 85 -29.00 18.03 0.77
N ASN A 86 -29.05 18.71 1.91
CA ASN A 86 -27.85 19.15 2.59
C ASN A 86 -27.05 17.94 3.05
N SER A 87 -25.79 17.88 2.69
CA SER A 87 -24.89 16.77 3.09
C SER A 87 -24.78 16.63 4.62
N GLY A 88 -24.98 17.70 5.39
CA GLY A 88 -25.05 17.64 6.83
C GLY A 88 -26.20 16.79 7.38
N GLU A 89 -27.30 16.69 6.66
CA GLU A 89 -28.46 15.86 7.04
C GLU A 89 -28.19 14.36 6.87
N LEU A 90 -27.33 13.99 5.93
CA LEU A 90 -26.96 12.61 5.62
C LEU A 90 -25.63 12.19 6.24
N LYS A 91 -24.94 13.10 6.92
CA LYS A 91 -23.65 12.85 7.52
C LYS A 91 -23.68 11.64 8.47
N ASN A 92 -22.75 10.69 8.26
CA ASN A 92 -22.60 9.45 9.00
C ASN A 92 -23.82 8.51 8.90
N LYS A 93 -24.77 8.77 8.01
CA LYS A 93 -25.90 7.88 7.78
C LYS A 93 -25.55 6.80 6.79
N ILE A 94 -26.21 5.67 6.92
CA ILE A 94 -26.09 4.54 5.99
C ILE A 94 -27.13 4.69 4.89
N MET A 95 -26.68 4.59 3.66
CA MET A 95 -27.46 4.60 2.46
C MET A 95 -27.46 3.19 1.87
N GLU A 96 -28.61 2.57 1.72
CA GLU A 96 -28.74 1.29 1.01
C GLU A 96 -29.10 1.56 -0.46
N PHE A 97 -28.28 1.05 -1.37
CA PHE A 97 -28.52 1.19 -2.81
C PHE A 97 -29.70 0.29 -3.24
N LEU A 98 -30.67 0.88 -3.91
CA LEU A 98 -31.88 0.19 -4.36
C LEU A 98 -31.84 -0.17 -5.86
N GLY A 99 -30.96 0.41 -6.62
CA GLY A 99 -30.85 0.21 -8.07
C GLY A 99 -30.83 1.53 -8.85
N THR A 100 -30.81 1.41 -10.16
CA THR A 100 -30.78 2.53 -11.10
C THR A 100 -32.07 2.65 -11.87
N GLU A 101 -32.45 3.87 -12.23
CA GLU A 101 -33.57 4.21 -13.10
C GLU A 101 -33.12 5.18 -14.18
N VAL A 102 -33.52 4.96 -15.43
CA VAL A 102 -33.27 5.88 -16.54
C VAL A 102 -34.50 6.78 -16.72
N THR A 103 -34.29 8.07 -16.61
CA THR A 103 -35.36 9.06 -16.78
C THR A 103 -35.63 9.36 -18.26
N ASP A 104 -36.81 9.88 -18.59
CA ASP A 104 -37.18 10.31 -19.94
C ASP A 104 -36.24 11.36 -20.53
N ARG A 105 -35.51 12.06 -19.68
CA ARG A 105 -34.53 13.10 -20.08
C ARG A 105 -33.11 12.54 -20.33
N GLY A 106 -32.92 11.21 -20.23
CA GLY A 106 -31.63 10.56 -20.41
C GLY A 106 -30.67 10.73 -19.23
N PHE A 107 -31.20 11.01 -18.04
CA PHE A 107 -30.41 10.92 -16.81
C PHE A 107 -30.54 9.53 -16.19
N VAL A 108 -29.55 9.09 -15.47
CA VAL A 108 -29.58 7.89 -14.64
C VAL A 108 -29.66 8.30 -13.17
N HIS A 109 -30.71 7.86 -12.50
CA HIS A 109 -30.85 8.00 -11.06
C HIS A 109 -30.28 6.75 -10.38
N PHE A 110 -29.37 6.95 -9.44
CA PHE A 110 -28.96 5.93 -8.48
C PHE A 110 -29.79 6.13 -7.23
N ASN A 111 -30.72 5.22 -6.98
CA ASN A 111 -31.69 5.31 -5.92
C ASN A 111 -31.19 4.66 -4.63
N PHE A 112 -31.48 5.31 -3.50
CA PHE A 112 -31.06 4.87 -2.17
C PHE A 112 -32.18 5.02 -1.16
N ASP A 113 -32.19 4.09 -0.20
CA ASP A 113 -32.93 4.24 1.05
C ASP A 113 -31.99 4.70 2.15
N CYS A 114 -32.45 5.65 2.96
CA CYS A 114 -31.79 6.08 4.18
C CYS A 114 -32.85 6.25 5.27
N GLU A 115 -32.90 5.31 6.20
CA GLU A 115 -33.84 5.34 7.33
C GLU A 115 -35.31 5.45 6.87
N GLY A 116 -35.68 4.78 5.78
CA GLY A 116 -37.03 4.78 5.20
C GLY A 116 -37.36 5.98 4.34
N LYS A 117 -36.39 6.85 4.06
CA LYS A 117 -36.52 7.96 3.12
C LYS A 117 -35.74 7.68 1.84
N LEU A 118 -36.36 8.01 0.71
CA LEU A 118 -35.77 7.76 -0.60
C LEU A 118 -35.01 8.98 -1.10
N TYR A 119 -33.80 8.72 -1.59
CA TYR A 119 -32.90 9.69 -2.18
C TYR A 119 -32.36 9.18 -3.50
N TYR A 120 -31.91 10.06 -4.36
CA TYR A 120 -31.22 9.66 -5.58
C TYR A 120 -30.03 10.58 -5.88
N HIS A 121 -29.03 9.99 -6.51
CA HIS A 121 -27.94 10.70 -7.17
C HIS A 121 -28.15 10.66 -8.68
N GLU A 122 -28.13 11.85 -9.31
CA GLU A 122 -28.41 11.99 -10.73
C GLU A 122 -27.10 12.11 -11.54
N VAL A 123 -26.97 11.26 -12.54
CA VAL A 123 -25.83 11.26 -13.47
C VAL A 123 -26.36 11.34 -14.91
N LYS A 124 -25.71 12.12 -15.75
CA LYS A 124 -26.02 12.11 -17.19
C LYS A 124 -25.59 10.76 -17.78
N ASN A 125 -26.43 10.17 -18.65
CA ASN A 125 -26.17 8.84 -19.21
C ASN A 125 -24.80 8.76 -19.91
N ILE A 126 -24.44 9.78 -20.70
CA ILE A 126 -23.11 9.85 -21.34
C ILE A 126 -21.96 9.86 -20.33
N THR A 127 -22.17 10.45 -19.14
CA THR A 127 -21.17 10.45 -18.06
C THR A 127 -21.07 9.09 -17.43
N LEU A 128 -22.20 8.38 -17.30
CA LEU A 128 -22.21 7.00 -16.76
C LEU A 128 -21.41 6.06 -17.66
N GLU A 129 -21.60 6.11 -18.97
CA GLU A 129 -20.80 5.32 -19.91
C GLU A 129 -19.29 5.59 -19.76
N GLN A 130 -18.92 6.86 -19.56
CA GLN A 130 -17.51 7.20 -19.28
C GLN A 130 -17.00 6.63 -17.96
N TYR A 131 -17.86 6.56 -16.94
CA TYR A 131 -17.51 5.95 -15.66
C TYR A 131 -17.38 4.42 -15.75
N CYS A 132 -18.17 3.77 -16.60
CA CYS A 132 -18.08 2.34 -16.85
C CYS A 132 -16.82 1.95 -17.64
N LEU A 133 -16.39 2.81 -18.57
CA LEU A 133 -15.22 2.58 -19.42
C LEU A 133 -13.89 2.97 -18.78
N LYS A 134 -13.92 3.88 -17.82
CA LYS A 134 -12.73 4.33 -17.10
C LYS A 134 -12.94 4.05 -15.62
N PRO A 135 -11.96 3.48 -14.92
CA PRO A 135 -12.05 3.16 -13.50
C PRO A 135 -12.06 4.45 -12.65
N LYS A 136 -13.11 5.24 -12.79
CA LYS A 136 -13.44 6.32 -11.86
C LYS A 136 -14.41 5.73 -10.87
N ALA A 137 -13.98 5.62 -9.65
CA ALA A 137 -14.77 5.01 -8.63
C ALA A 137 -15.82 5.96 -8.07
N GLY A 138 -17.02 5.46 -7.98
CA GLY A 138 -18.07 5.80 -7.05
C GLY A 138 -18.66 7.21 -7.08
N ILE A 139 -19.68 7.36 -6.28
CA ILE A 139 -20.31 8.64 -5.96
C ILE A 139 -19.44 9.32 -4.88
N PRO A 140 -19.02 10.57 -5.07
CA PRO A 140 -18.33 11.31 -4.02
C PRO A 140 -19.09 11.26 -2.70
N THR A 141 -18.38 11.30 -1.57
CA THR A 141 -18.93 11.28 -0.20
C THR A 141 -19.44 9.92 0.32
N LEU A 142 -19.40 8.88 -0.47
CA LEU A 142 -19.78 7.54 -0.03
C LEU A 142 -18.56 6.68 0.28
N ALA A 143 -18.61 5.93 1.39
CA ALA A 143 -17.71 4.82 1.67
C ALA A 143 -18.48 3.52 1.54
N TYR A 144 -18.00 2.59 0.75
CA TYR A 144 -18.60 1.27 0.63
C TYR A 144 -18.34 0.46 1.92
N LEU A 145 -19.41 0.08 2.60
CA LEU A 145 -19.31 -0.61 3.90
C LEU A 145 -18.87 -2.06 3.75
N GLY A 146 -19.12 -2.70 2.61
CA GLY A 146 -18.63 -4.06 2.37
C GLY A 146 -17.10 -4.18 2.48
N ASP A 147 -16.34 -3.18 2.01
CA ASP A 147 -14.88 -3.16 2.20
C ASP A 147 -14.51 -2.98 3.69
N VAL A 148 -15.27 -2.19 4.43
CA VAL A 148 -15.04 -1.97 5.86
C VAL A 148 -15.31 -3.23 6.67
N ASP A 149 -16.43 -3.92 6.37
CA ASP A 149 -16.82 -5.15 7.05
C ASP A 149 -15.80 -6.28 6.80
N ILE A 150 -15.39 -6.47 5.54
CA ILE A 150 -14.33 -7.44 5.20
C ILE A 150 -13.02 -7.11 5.94
N ALA A 151 -12.60 -5.84 5.93
CA ALA A 151 -11.38 -5.43 6.62
C ALA A 151 -11.49 -5.63 8.13
N LYS A 152 -12.67 -5.41 8.71
CA LYS A 152 -12.94 -5.64 10.13
C LYS A 152 -12.78 -7.12 10.47
N ASP A 153 -13.45 -8.00 9.74
CA ASP A 153 -13.43 -9.44 9.99
C ASP A 153 -12.02 -10.05 9.86
N LEU A 154 -11.19 -9.50 8.94
CA LEU A 154 -9.88 -10.04 8.63
C LEU A 154 -8.73 -9.41 9.42
N LEU A 155 -8.89 -8.18 9.92
CA LEU A 155 -7.77 -7.44 10.50
C LEU A 155 -7.92 -7.15 11.99
N GLU A 156 -9.12 -7.13 12.59
CA GLU A 156 -9.25 -6.87 14.03
C GLU A 156 -8.55 -7.99 14.85
N GLY A 157 -7.68 -7.58 15.76
CA GLY A 157 -6.85 -8.48 16.55
C GLY A 157 -5.52 -8.88 15.91
N GLU A 158 -5.34 -8.62 14.62
CA GLU A 158 -4.14 -9.02 13.89
C GLU A 158 -2.93 -8.14 14.23
N THR A 159 -1.76 -8.75 14.10
CA THR A 159 -0.48 -8.07 14.22
C THR A 159 -0.02 -7.58 12.85
N LEU A 160 0.24 -6.29 12.74
CA LEU A 160 0.78 -5.66 11.54
C LEU A 160 2.13 -4.99 11.84
N TYR A 161 2.84 -4.62 10.78
CA TYR A 161 4.10 -3.88 10.84
C TYR A 161 3.98 -2.62 10.01
N MET A 162 4.37 -1.49 10.56
CA MET A 162 4.26 -0.19 9.89
C MET A 162 5.15 -0.12 8.65
N ARG A 163 4.58 0.32 7.53
CA ARG A 163 5.28 0.65 6.27
C ARG A 163 5.35 2.14 6.00
N THR A 164 4.74 2.93 6.86
CA THR A 164 4.80 4.40 6.87
C THR A 164 5.16 4.88 8.25
N ASP A 165 5.87 6.01 8.32
CA ASP A 165 6.22 6.68 9.58
C ASP A 165 5.19 7.71 10.03
N LYS A 166 4.18 8.03 9.18
CA LYS A 166 3.16 9.04 9.45
C LYS A 166 1.81 8.39 9.72
N VAL A 167 1.31 8.61 10.91
CA VAL A 167 0.01 8.11 11.37
C VAL A 167 -0.78 9.23 12.02
N ARG A 168 -2.02 8.98 12.39
CA ARG A 168 -2.91 9.98 12.97
C ARG A 168 -3.32 9.61 14.38
N ILE A 169 -3.53 10.65 15.18
CA ILE A 169 -4.25 10.61 16.45
C ILE A 169 -5.44 11.57 16.38
N ASP A 170 -6.50 11.28 17.11
CA ASP A 170 -7.61 12.22 17.23
C ASP A 170 -7.15 13.47 17.97
N ASP A 171 -7.52 14.64 17.43
CA ASP A 171 -7.25 15.95 18.05
C ASP A 171 -8.49 16.85 17.88
N PRO A 172 -9.34 16.93 18.90
CA PRO A 172 -10.56 17.75 18.84
C PRO A 172 -10.28 19.25 18.68
N ASN A 173 -9.07 19.71 18.97
CA ASN A 173 -8.67 21.12 18.81
C ASN A 173 -8.21 21.45 17.39
N SER A 174 -7.94 20.43 16.58
CA SER A 174 -7.58 20.61 15.17
C SER A 174 -8.82 20.83 14.31
N THR A 175 -8.75 21.72 13.33
CA THR A 175 -9.81 21.93 12.34
C THR A 175 -10.13 20.69 11.51
N SER A 176 -9.15 19.77 11.38
CA SER A 176 -9.29 18.49 10.70
C SER A 176 -9.77 17.36 11.62
N GLY A 177 -9.88 17.60 12.94
CA GLY A 177 -10.21 16.59 13.93
C GLY A 177 -9.08 15.62 14.25
N TYR A 178 -7.89 15.80 13.67
CA TYR A 178 -6.73 14.93 13.88
C TYR A 178 -5.41 15.68 13.82
N LYS A 179 -4.38 15.05 14.36
CA LYS A 179 -2.98 15.46 14.23
C LYS A 179 -2.19 14.30 13.62
N GLU A 180 -1.29 14.61 12.69
CA GLU A 180 -0.30 13.64 12.20
C GLU A 180 0.88 13.57 13.19
N VAL A 181 1.28 12.35 13.50
CA VAL A 181 2.41 12.05 14.37
C VAL A 181 3.31 11.00 13.71
N HIS A 182 4.54 10.90 14.20
CA HIS A 182 5.49 9.90 13.70
C HIS A 182 5.47 8.63 14.56
N ILE A 183 5.57 7.48 13.90
CA ILE A 183 5.77 6.16 14.49
C ILE A 183 7.00 5.53 13.82
N GLY A 184 7.63 4.56 14.46
CA GLY A 184 8.77 3.86 13.89
C GLY A 184 8.40 3.09 12.61
N MET A 185 9.24 3.21 11.58
CA MET A 185 9.12 2.32 10.41
C MET A 185 9.34 0.89 10.86
N ASN A 186 8.51 -0.02 10.35
CA ASN A 186 8.52 -1.44 10.68
C ASN A 186 8.20 -1.75 12.16
N GLU A 187 7.65 -0.78 12.90
CA GLU A 187 7.17 -1.01 14.25
C GLU A 187 5.99 -1.99 14.25
N LYS A 188 6.03 -2.91 15.21
CA LYS A 188 4.96 -3.89 15.42
C LYS A 188 3.77 -3.22 16.08
N VAL A 189 2.59 -3.39 15.49
CA VAL A 189 1.33 -2.84 16.00
C VAL A 189 0.24 -3.92 16.02
N THR A 190 -0.75 -3.75 16.90
CA THR A 190 -1.93 -4.62 16.96
C THR A 190 -3.17 -3.83 16.55
N VAL A 191 -3.94 -4.35 15.63
CA VAL A 191 -5.21 -3.74 15.21
C VAL A 191 -6.24 -3.93 16.33
N ILE A 192 -6.79 -2.83 16.81
CA ILE A 192 -7.78 -2.84 17.90
C ILE A 192 -9.20 -2.56 17.42
N ALA A 193 -9.35 -1.91 16.27
CA ALA A 193 -10.64 -1.70 15.65
C ALA A 193 -10.49 -1.33 14.17
N VAL A 194 -11.50 -1.66 13.37
CA VAL A 194 -11.65 -1.20 11.99
C VAL A 194 -12.97 -0.47 11.86
N GLY A 195 -12.95 0.67 11.18
CA GLY A 195 -14.15 1.49 10.97
C GLY A 195 -14.11 2.27 9.67
N VAL A 196 -15.04 3.19 9.51
CA VAL A 196 -15.13 4.05 8.33
C VAL A 196 -14.09 5.16 8.41
N GLY A 197 -13.30 5.28 7.36
CA GLY A 197 -12.24 6.27 7.23
C GLY A 197 -12.70 7.57 6.58
N SER A 198 -12.09 7.90 5.46
CA SER A 198 -12.42 9.09 4.68
C SER A 198 -12.86 8.69 3.27
N ARG A 199 -13.43 9.64 2.52
CA ARG A 199 -13.91 9.44 1.16
C ARG A 199 -12.93 8.69 0.24
N ALA A 200 -11.66 9.11 0.24
CA ALA A 200 -10.64 8.50 -0.62
C ALA A 200 -9.98 7.26 0.02
N PHE A 201 -10.20 7.05 1.32
CA PHE A 201 -9.61 5.98 2.12
C PHE A 201 -10.68 5.44 3.05
N PRO A 202 -11.58 4.59 2.53
CA PRO A 202 -12.83 4.23 3.23
C PRO A 202 -12.62 3.38 4.47
N VAL A 203 -11.48 2.72 4.62
CA VAL A 203 -11.19 1.86 5.77
C VAL A 203 -10.27 2.60 6.76
N LYS A 204 -10.75 2.82 7.99
CA LYS A 204 -9.97 3.37 9.10
C LYS A 204 -9.46 2.21 9.96
N ILE A 205 -8.16 1.98 9.97
CA ILE A 205 -7.53 1.00 10.85
C ILE A 205 -7.05 1.72 12.10
N VAL A 206 -7.57 1.33 13.26
CA VAL A 206 -7.16 1.79 14.58
C VAL A 206 -6.27 0.73 15.20
N PHE A 207 -5.12 1.10 15.71
CA PHE A 207 -4.11 0.16 16.21
C PHE A 207 -3.36 0.73 17.40
N SER A 208 -2.74 -0.16 18.17
CA SER A 208 -1.84 0.21 19.27
C SER A 208 -0.41 -0.24 18.99
N ASP A 209 0.56 0.57 19.43
CA ASP A 209 1.96 0.18 19.47
C ASP A 209 2.24 -0.76 20.68
N VAL A 210 3.48 -1.22 20.79
CA VAL A 210 3.93 -2.08 21.89
C VAL A 210 3.92 -1.38 23.27
N LYS A 211 3.80 -0.05 23.29
CA LYS A 211 3.73 0.77 24.50
C LYS A 211 2.28 1.05 24.93
N GLY A 212 1.30 0.64 24.10
CA GLY A 212 -0.12 0.87 24.34
C GLY A 212 -0.64 2.22 23.82
N ASN A 213 0.15 3.00 23.09
CA ASN A 213 -0.35 4.22 22.48
C ASN A 213 -1.25 3.88 21.30
N THR A 214 -2.35 4.58 21.15
CA THR A 214 -3.35 4.35 20.10
C THR A 214 -3.20 5.34 18.96
N TYR A 215 -3.23 4.81 17.75
CA TYR A 215 -3.13 5.55 16.50
C TYR A 215 -4.18 5.07 15.52
N TYR A 216 -4.35 5.79 14.42
CA TYR A 216 -5.11 5.28 13.29
C TYR A 216 -4.56 5.71 11.94
N GLN A 217 -4.90 4.93 10.91
CA GLN A 217 -4.57 5.21 9.53
C GLN A 217 -5.78 4.93 8.64
N PRO A 218 -6.32 5.94 7.93
CA PRO A 218 -7.27 5.69 6.86
C PRO A 218 -6.54 5.11 5.65
N VAL A 219 -7.03 4.00 5.12
CA VAL A 219 -6.42 3.31 3.97
C VAL A 219 -7.45 3.00 2.89
N ALA A 220 -6.97 2.86 1.66
CA ALA A 220 -7.70 2.27 0.57
C ALA A 220 -7.33 0.79 0.47
N VAL A 221 -8.32 -0.08 0.42
CA VAL A 221 -8.18 -1.53 0.20
C VAL A 221 -8.70 -1.94 -1.17
N SER A 222 -9.52 -1.09 -1.79
CA SER A 222 -10.02 -1.27 -3.15
C SER A 222 -10.14 0.09 -3.85
N LYS A 223 -10.49 0.08 -5.12
CA LYS A 223 -10.79 1.29 -5.89
C LYS A 223 -12.28 1.68 -5.83
N THR A 224 -13.09 0.90 -5.14
CA THR A 224 -14.52 1.18 -4.97
C THR A 224 -14.69 2.50 -4.22
N ASN A 225 -15.48 3.41 -4.77
CA ASN A 225 -15.83 4.72 -4.18
C ASN A 225 -14.67 5.71 -3.97
N CYS A 226 -13.47 5.43 -4.42
CA CYS A 226 -12.36 6.35 -4.17
C CYS A 226 -12.49 7.67 -4.94
N GLY A 227 -13.34 7.76 -5.96
CA GLY A 227 -13.45 8.95 -6.82
C GLY A 227 -12.13 9.32 -7.51
N MET A 228 -11.19 8.39 -7.56
CA MET A 228 -9.81 8.59 -7.97
C MET A 228 -9.51 7.86 -9.28
N LEU A 229 -8.69 8.48 -10.10
CA LEU A 229 -8.09 7.81 -11.24
C LEU A 229 -7.05 6.78 -10.77
N ASP A 230 -6.79 5.74 -11.57
CA ASP A 230 -5.80 4.71 -11.26
C ASP A 230 -4.43 5.28 -10.87
N ASN A 231 -3.97 6.31 -11.60
CA ASN A 231 -2.69 6.96 -11.32
C ASN A 231 -2.68 7.69 -9.97
N ASP A 232 -3.78 8.38 -9.63
CA ASP A 232 -3.92 9.08 -8.35
C ASP A 232 -3.91 8.11 -7.18
N PHE A 233 -4.57 6.94 -7.35
CA PHE A 233 -4.60 5.89 -6.35
C PHE A 233 -3.21 5.34 -6.03
N ILE A 234 -2.37 5.13 -7.05
CA ILE A 234 -1.03 4.56 -6.90
C ILE A 234 0.01 5.61 -6.52
N MET A 235 0.00 6.78 -7.16
CA MET A 235 1.10 7.74 -7.10
C MET A 235 0.96 8.76 -5.97
N GLU A 236 -0.20 9.40 -5.82
CA GLU A 236 -0.39 10.45 -4.83
C GLU A 236 -0.62 9.93 -3.41
N LYS A 237 -1.07 8.68 -3.28
CA LYS A 237 -1.58 8.13 -2.02
C LYS A 237 -0.77 6.93 -1.54
N LYS A 238 0.52 6.89 -1.89
CA LYS A 238 1.44 5.79 -1.54
C LYS A 238 1.29 5.29 -0.10
N ASN A 239 1.17 6.20 0.87
CA ASN A 239 1.12 5.86 2.29
C ASN A 239 -0.28 5.48 2.79
N LYS A 240 -1.29 5.55 1.92
CA LYS A 240 -2.70 5.30 2.26
C LYS A 240 -3.32 4.14 1.48
N TYR A 241 -2.55 3.48 0.64
CA TYR A 241 -2.88 2.16 0.11
C TYR A 241 -2.41 1.12 1.13
N PHE A 242 -3.27 0.17 1.51
CA PHE A 242 -2.99 -0.76 2.60
C PHE A 242 -1.61 -1.41 2.52
N PRO A 243 -1.15 -1.99 1.37
CA PRO A 243 0.17 -2.59 1.26
C PRO A 243 1.35 -1.62 1.47
N ASN A 244 1.11 -0.32 1.34
CA ASN A 244 2.12 0.72 1.56
C ASN A 244 2.06 1.30 2.98
N ALA A 245 0.99 1.06 3.71
CA ALA A 245 0.81 1.52 5.09
C ALA A 245 1.18 0.43 6.10
N PHE A 246 0.88 -0.83 5.78
CA PHE A 246 1.04 -1.97 6.68
C PHE A 246 1.67 -3.17 5.97
N GLY A 247 2.30 -4.03 6.73
CA GLY A 247 2.81 -5.32 6.29
C GLY A 247 2.47 -6.43 7.29
N PHE A 248 2.33 -7.67 6.81
CA PHE A 248 2.06 -8.85 7.63
C PHE A 248 3.32 -9.45 8.26
N SER A 249 4.50 -8.99 7.90
CA SER A 249 5.77 -9.48 8.42
C SER A 249 6.77 -8.37 8.67
N ASP A 250 7.71 -8.61 9.57
CA ASP A 250 8.85 -7.72 9.77
C ASP A 250 9.75 -7.71 8.52
N ALA A 251 9.75 -6.58 7.79
CA ALA A 251 10.53 -6.44 6.57
C ALA A 251 12.05 -6.42 6.84
N ASN A 252 12.47 -5.94 8.01
CA ASN A 252 13.88 -5.91 8.37
C ASN A 252 14.38 -7.33 8.68
N ALA A 253 13.61 -8.11 9.45
CA ALA A 253 13.93 -9.51 9.74
C ALA A 253 13.99 -10.35 8.47
N LYS A 254 13.00 -10.21 7.56
CA LYS A 254 13.00 -10.91 6.28
C LYS A 254 14.21 -10.53 5.42
N LYS A 255 14.58 -9.25 5.38
CA LYS A 255 15.75 -8.79 4.64
C LYS A 255 17.05 -9.30 5.26
N SER A 256 17.16 -9.29 6.59
CA SER A 256 18.29 -9.88 7.34
C SER A 256 18.47 -11.36 6.97
N GLN A 257 17.38 -12.12 6.99
CA GLN A 257 17.40 -13.54 6.62
C GLN A 257 17.85 -13.74 5.17
N THR A 258 17.30 -13.00 4.21
CA THR A 258 17.68 -13.08 2.79
C THR A 258 19.17 -12.78 2.59
N LEU A 259 19.70 -11.77 3.29
CA LEU A 259 21.12 -11.43 3.22
C LEU A 259 21.98 -12.52 3.85
N MET A 260 21.55 -13.12 4.96
CA MET A 260 22.24 -14.26 5.59
C MET A 260 22.28 -15.49 4.68
N GLU A 261 21.18 -15.81 4.01
CA GLU A 261 21.15 -16.92 3.03
C GLU A 261 22.14 -16.70 1.89
N LYS A 262 22.26 -15.46 1.42
CA LYS A 262 23.13 -15.08 0.31
C LYS A 262 24.61 -14.99 0.68
N TYR A 263 24.93 -14.47 1.85
CA TYR A 263 26.30 -14.09 2.23
C TYR A 263 26.83 -14.80 3.48
N GLY A 264 25.97 -15.32 4.36
CA GLY A 264 26.36 -15.84 5.68
C GLY A 264 27.31 -17.04 5.67
N LYS A 265 27.39 -17.78 4.54
CA LYS A 265 28.28 -18.95 4.40
C LYS A 265 29.58 -18.67 3.65
N LYS A 266 29.78 -17.43 3.22
CA LYS A 266 30.93 -17.04 2.39
C LYS A 266 31.94 -16.26 3.21
N PRO A 267 33.26 -16.55 3.06
CA PRO A 267 34.27 -15.69 3.64
C PRO A 267 34.23 -14.29 3.00
N ILE A 268 34.31 -13.26 3.82
CA ILE A 268 34.43 -11.86 3.39
C ILE A 268 35.76 -11.29 3.85
N TYR A 269 36.22 -10.23 3.19
CA TYR A 269 37.48 -9.58 3.48
C TYR A 269 37.28 -8.05 3.58
N LEU A 270 37.94 -7.43 4.56
CA LEU A 270 37.96 -5.99 4.65
C LEU A 270 38.69 -5.39 3.44
N LYS A 271 38.09 -4.43 2.77
CA LYS A 271 38.68 -3.74 1.62
C LYS A 271 39.65 -2.61 2.03
N ALA A 272 39.53 -2.15 3.27
CA ALA A 272 40.35 -1.12 3.88
C ALA A 272 40.54 -1.42 5.37
N GLU A 273 41.46 -0.70 6.04
CA GLU A 273 41.47 -0.66 7.50
C GLU A 273 40.10 -0.17 8.00
N THR A 274 39.49 -0.91 8.93
CA THR A 274 38.10 -0.67 9.36
C THR A 274 38.01 -0.69 10.88
N GLU A 275 37.32 0.27 11.45
CA GLU A 275 36.97 0.27 12.87
C GLU A 275 35.84 -0.69 13.12
N CYS A 276 36.02 -1.59 14.09
CA CYS A 276 35.05 -2.61 14.51
C CYS A 276 34.91 -2.53 16.03
N ILE A 277 33.79 -3.04 16.54
CA ILE A 277 33.58 -3.24 17.98
C ILE A 277 33.89 -4.72 18.26
N ASP A 278 34.78 -5.00 19.21
CA ASP A 278 35.08 -6.36 19.64
C ASP A 278 34.04 -6.90 20.65
N ASP A 279 34.22 -8.14 21.09
CA ASP A 279 33.34 -8.81 22.06
C ASP A 279 33.37 -8.20 23.48
N ALA A 280 34.39 -7.39 23.78
CA ALA A 280 34.47 -6.58 25.00
C ALA A 280 33.80 -5.20 24.86
N GLY A 281 33.26 -4.88 23.68
CA GLY A 281 32.65 -3.59 23.38
C GLY A 281 33.64 -2.47 23.09
N MET A 282 34.92 -2.81 22.85
CA MET A 282 35.96 -1.84 22.55
C MET A 282 36.10 -1.60 21.06
N THR A 283 36.31 -0.35 20.66
CA THR A 283 36.60 -0.03 19.27
C THR A 283 38.04 -0.43 18.95
N VAL A 284 38.22 -1.28 17.96
CA VAL A 284 39.50 -1.76 17.46
C VAL A 284 39.62 -1.50 15.97
N LYS A 285 40.84 -1.24 15.49
CA LYS A 285 41.12 -1.11 14.07
C LYS A 285 41.66 -2.41 13.52
N LEU A 286 41.00 -2.95 12.53
CA LEU A 286 41.42 -4.17 11.87
C LEU A 286 42.01 -3.87 10.49
N PRO A 287 43.13 -4.51 10.12
CA PRO A 287 43.82 -4.22 8.88
C PRO A 287 43.01 -4.66 7.66
N LYS A 288 43.32 -4.05 6.53
CA LYS A 288 42.84 -4.48 5.21
C LYS A 288 43.13 -5.97 5.00
N TYR A 289 42.21 -6.65 4.33
CA TYR A 289 42.22 -8.09 4.06
C TYR A 289 42.02 -9.01 5.26
N THR A 290 41.69 -8.50 6.44
CA THR A 290 41.24 -9.35 7.54
C THR A 290 40.02 -10.15 7.05
N GLN A 291 40.08 -11.48 7.25
CA GLN A 291 39.05 -12.42 6.81
C GLN A 291 38.04 -12.70 7.92
N PHE A 292 36.76 -12.75 7.54
CA PHE A 292 35.65 -13.08 8.43
C PHE A 292 34.66 -14.03 7.77
N VAL A 293 33.83 -14.63 8.62
CA VAL A 293 32.57 -15.25 8.26
C VAL A 293 31.47 -14.44 8.93
N ILE A 294 30.42 -14.13 8.20
CA ILE A 294 29.24 -13.42 8.74
C ILE A 294 28.48 -14.38 9.65
N LYS A 295 28.34 -14.01 10.92
CA LYS A 295 27.56 -14.73 11.91
C LYS A 295 26.10 -14.28 11.93
N ASN A 296 25.89 -12.97 11.78
CA ASN A 296 24.56 -12.37 11.74
C ASN A 296 24.56 -11.10 10.89
N ILE A 297 23.42 -10.80 10.29
CA ILE A 297 23.15 -9.53 9.57
C ILE A 297 21.89 -8.94 10.19
N ILE A 298 22.03 -7.75 10.75
CA ILE A 298 20.92 -7.02 11.36
C ILE A 298 20.63 -5.83 10.47
N VAL A 299 19.40 -5.77 9.95
CA VAL A 299 18.92 -4.63 9.15
C VAL A 299 18.00 -3.80 10.02
N GLU A 300 18.29 -2.51 10.12
CA GLU A 300 17.52 -1.57 10.91
C GLU A 300 17.06 -0.37 10.06
N ASN A 301 16.17 0.44 10.60
CA ASN A 301 15.72 1.71 10.02
C ASN A 301 15.30 1.62 8.55
N GLY A 302 14.45 0.65 8.20
CA GLY A 302 13.97 0.50 6.84
C GLY A 302 15.05 0.17 5.81
N SER A 303 16.14 -0.47 6.25
CA SER A 303 17.32 -0.84 5.46
C SER A 303 18.33 0.30 5.20
N GLN A 304 18.24 1.36 5.96
CA GLN A 304 19.26 2.43 5.91
C GLN A 304 20.50 2.11 6.74
N SER A 305 20.38 1.22 7.70
CA SER A 305 21.47 0.76 8.55
C SER A 305 21.57 -0.77 8.50
N VAL A 306 22.78 -1.26 8.29
CA VAL A 306 23.08 -2.70 8.31
C VAL A 306 24.26 -2.92 9.24
N THR A 307 24.05 -3.73 10.27
CA THR A 307 25.06 -4.13 11.22
C THR A 307 25.45 -5.59 10.92
N LEU A 308 26.74 -5.86 10.89
CA LEU A 308 27.29 -7.20 10.67
C LEU A 308 27.96 -7.70 11.94
N ASP A 309 27.50 -8.86 12.45
CA ASP A 309 28.23 -9.62 13.44
C ASP A 309 29.15 -10.62 12.70
N LEU A 310 30.44 -10.51 12.92
CA LEU A 310 31.50 -11.20 12.18
C LEU A 310 32.30 -12.11 13.10
N THR A 311 32.74 -13.25 12.59
CA THR A 311 33.70 -14.12 13.26
C THR A 311 34.99 -14.12 12.45
N ALA A 312 36.10 -13.72 13.06
CA ALA A 312 37.41 -13.80 12.45
C ALA A 312 37.94 -15.24 12.44
N THR A 313 39.02 -15.50 11.72
CA THR A 313 39.64 -16.83 11.60
C THR A 313 40.22 -17.35 12.93
N ASP A 314 40.53 -16.47 13.86
CA ASP A 314 40.96 -16.81 15.24
C ASP A 314 39.78 -17.06 16.21
N GLY A 315 38.55 -16.99 15.72
CA GLY A 315 37.33 -17.21 16.49
C GLY A 315 36.78 -16.00 17.23
N LYS A 316 37.48 -14.85 17.19
CA LYS A 316 37.01 -13.61 17.83
C LYS A 316 35.81 -13.03 17.10
N LEU A 317 34.93 -12.40 17.88
CA LEU A 317 33.74 -11.73 17.38
C LEU A 317 33.96 -10.24 17.24
N TYR A 318 33.42 -9.70 16.16
CA TYR A 318 33.48 -8.27 15.86
C TYR A 318 32.12 -7.82 15.30
N ARG A 319 31.80 -6.54 15.52
CA ARG A 319 30.63 -5.88 14.98
C ARG A 319 31.05 -4.66 14.15
N ILE A 320 30.45 -4.52 12.98
CA ILE A 320 30.65 -3.37 12.09
C ILE A 320 29.28 -2.76 11.77
#